data_fe72ff7ff36200ba6400ffbe667923e3
#
_entry.id   fe72ff7ff36200ba6400ffbe667923e3
#
_cell.length_a   1.000
_cell.length_b   1.000
_cell.length_c   1.000
_cell.angle_alpha   90.00
_cell.angle_beta   90.00
_cell.angle_gamma   90.00
#
_symmetry.space_group_name_H-M   'P 1'
#
loop_
_entity.id
_entity.type
_entity.pdbx_description
1 polymer ?
#
loop_
_entity_poly.entity_id
_entity_poly.type
_entity_poly.pdbx_seq_one_letter_code
_entity_poly.pdbx_strand_id
1 'polypeptide(L)'
;MNFKRYIVIVVAAMMAVGAWAQNATSSPSSRYGYGELNDNLPTAYRAMGGVGLGMRSNKAINPAQPASYTACDSMTFMFDIAGSFLYTNYGDAYGQRNRVNGNLEYVTLQMPLWRQHIALSAGVTPYSAVGYNFSLSDSINSDYHYTHTYSGEGGFTQVYGGLSFNICNWVALGVNAYYMFGDLTKLRSQSFVETNVKGASQTDFLSISSLRLRYGAQFFHTFGKHTVVLGGVFENKQRFSKSDYMQVETTTNDTVATMANAFEMPMMYGAGISYNYADRLTVALDYQCQDWTKTKYFDQENVLNSRQRWALGVEYRHDPLGRDYIDRVCWRLGANYSTSYAMTTTNVPEFGISLGFGLPLRTVATMINTTVEYVHRGALDQGALSENSLRLVISAAIAENWFFKRKL
;
A
#
# COMPACT_ATOMS: atom_id res chain seq x y z
N MET A 1 35.56 7.69 -6.83
CA MET A 1 34.69 8.43 -5.89
C MET A 1 33.73 7.43 -5.28
N ASN A 2 33.73 7.29 -3.95
CA ASN A 2 33.18 6.11 -3.25
C ASN A 2 31.65 6.07 -3.23
N PHE A 3 31.02 5.46 -4.23
CA PHE A 3 29.59 5.21 -4.35
C PHE A 3 29.00 4.54 -3.08
N LYS A 4 29.76 3.65 -2.42
CA LYS A 4 29.37 3.04 -1.14
C LYS A 4 29.12 4.05 -0.02
N ARG A 5 29.84 5.18 0.02
CA ARG A 5 29.61 6.24 1.03
C ARG A 5 28.27 6.97 0.80
N TYR A 6 27.87 7.19 -0.45
CA TYR A 6 26.59 7.85 -0.74
C TYR A 6 25.40 6.95 -0.44
N ILE A 7 25.50 5.63 -0.69
CA ILE A 7 24.47 4.66 -0.28
C ILE A 7 24.33 4.67 1.25
N VAL A 8 25.42 4.63 2.00
CA VAL A 8 25.38 4.67 3.47
C VAL A 8 24.79 5.98 3.98
N ILE A 9 25.10 7.11 3.35
CA ILE A 9 24.55 8.43 3.74
C ILE A 9 23.05 8.47 3.44
N VAL A 10 22.60 7.97 2.29
CA VAL A 10 21.18 7.90 1.90
C VAL A 10 20.42 6.98 2.85
N VAL A 11 20.95 5.80 3.15
CA VAL A 11 20.35 4.85 4.10
C VAL A 11 20.32 5.44 5.52
N ALA A 12 21.39 6.10 5.95
CA ALA A 12 21.45 6.77 7.26
C ALA A 12 20.49 7.96 7.35
N ALA A 13 20.36 8.76 6.28
CA ALA A 13 19.39 9.85 6.21
C ALA A 13 17.95 9.32 6.23
N MET A 14 17.67 8.20 5.58
CA MET A 14 16.34 7.56 5.61
C MET A 14 16.02 6.94 6.98
N MET A 15 17.02 6.37 7.68
CA MET A 15 16.84 5.90 9.06
C MET A 15 16.61 7.06 10.03
N ALA A 16 17.21 8.23 9.81
CA ALA A 16 16.97 9.42 10.60
C ALA A 16 15.56 9.99 10.43
N VAL A 17 14.98 9.88 9.23
CA VAL A 17 13.58 10.27 8.97
C VAL A 17 12.60 9.31 9.68
N GLY A 18 12.93 8.01 9.78
CA GLY A 18 12.14 7.03 10.53
C GLY A 18 12.06 7.26 12.04
N ALA A 19 13.03 7.97 12.62
CA ALA A 19 13.03 8.31 14.05
C ALA A 19 12.03 9.44 14.41
N TRP A 20 11.47 10.12 13.42
CA TRP A 20 10.40 11.14 13.57
C TRP A 20 9.05 10.62 13.11
N ALA A 21 8.87 9.29 13.08
CA ALA A 21 7.64 8.64 12.66
C ALA A 21 6.48 8.95 13.61
N GLN A 22 5.97 10.16 13.51
CA GLN A 22 4.59 10.46 13.82
C GLN A 22 3.74 9.65 12.85
N ASN A 23 2.52 9.26 13.26
CA ASN A 23 1.58 8.40 12.54
C ASN A 23 1.69 8.50 11.01
N ALA A 24 1.73 7.37 10.34
CA ALA A 24 1.87 7.26 8.87
C ALA A 24 0.71 7.88 8.09
N THR A 25 -0.42 8.14 8.76
CA THR A 25 -1.58 8.87 8.24
C THR A 25 -2.15 9.81 9.31
N SER A 26 -2.91 10.81 8.89
CA SER A 26 -3.69 11.69 9.77
C SER A 26 -5.15 11.78 9.30
N SER A 27 -5.61 10.76 8.59
CA SER A 27 -6.93 10.68 8.00
C SER A 27 -7.98 10.23 9.02
N PRO A 28 -9.07 10.97 9.23
CA PRO A 28 -10.20 10.53 10.04
C PRO A 28 -10.84 9.23 9.54
N SER A 29 -10.78 8.94 8.24
CA SER A 29 -11.27 7.68 7.66
C SER A 29 -10.49 6.47 8.13
N SER A 30 -9.24 6.64 8.61
CA SER A 30 -8.45 5.55 9.18
C SER A 30 -9.00 5.00 10.50
N ARG A 31 -10.04 5.63 11.06
CA ARG A 31 -10.78 5.14 12.23
C ARG A 31 -11.47 3.80 11.98
N TYR A 32 -11.88 3.56 10.74
CA TYR A 32 -12.68 2.38 10.42
C TYR A 32 -11.82 1.17 10.08
N GLY A 33 -12.29 -0.02 10.46
CA GLY A 33 -11.62 -1.29 10.18
C GLY A 33 -10.17 -1.32 10.70
N TYR A 34 -9.24 -1.71 9.85
CA TYR A 34 -7.80 -1.80 10.12
C TYR A 34 -7.02 -0.56 9.66
N GLY A 35 -7.71 0.56 9.38
CA GLY A 35 -7.10 1.79 8.88
C GLY A 35 -7.02 1.89 7.36
N GLU A 36 -6.15 2.77 6.86
CA GLU A 36 -5.90 2.90 5.43
C GLU A 36 -5.03 1.76 4.93
N LEU A 37 -5.53 1.01 3.94
CA LEU A 37 -4.83 -0.12 3.35
C LEU A 37 -3.84 0.34 2.28
N ASN A 38 -2.65 -0.27 2.25
CA ASN A 38 -1.64 -0.05 1.21
C ASN A 38 -1.65 -1.23 0.22
N ASP A 39 -1.68 -0.92 -1.08
CA ASP A 39 -1.74 -1.93 -2.14
C ASP A 39 -0.37 -2.54 -2.50
N ASN A 40 0.72 -2.14 -1.82
CA ASN A 40 2.09 -2.68 -1.97
C ASN A 40 2.63 -2.64 -3.41
N LEU A 41 2.43 -1.53 -4.09
CA LEU A 41 2.83 -1.33 -5.47
C LEU A 41 4.12 -0.50 -5.57
N PRO A 42 5.03 -0.82 -6.50
CA PRO A 42 6.19 0.01 -6.76
C PRO A 42 5.78 1.38 -7.30
N THR A 43 6.60 2.40 -7.04
CA THR A 43 6.34 3.79 -7.44
C THR A 43 6.01 3.92 -8.93
N ALA A 44 6.71 3.17 -9.79
CA ALA A 44 6.47 3.15 -11.22
C ALA A 44 5.02 2.74 -11.59
N TYR A 45 4.44 1.79 -10.87
CA TYR A 45 3.08 1.30 -11.13
C TYR A 45 2.02 2.14 -10.43
N ARG A 46 2.37 2.76 -9.29
CA ARG A 46 1.52 3.80 -8.69
C ARG A 46 1.28 4.95 -9.66
N ALA A 47 2.31 5.39 -10.40
CA ALA A 47 2.20 6.40 -11.45
C ALA A 47 1.25 6.02 -12.59
N MET A 48 0.95 4.74 -12.73
CA MET A 48 0.01 4.17 -13.70
C MET A 48 -1.34 3.79 -13.05
N GLY A 49 -1.83 4.56 -12.08
CA GLY A 49 -3.09 4.28 -11.39
C GLY A 49 -3.01 3.08 -10.43
N GLY A 50 -1.83 2.53 -10.20
CA GLY A 50 -1.63 1.37 -9.37
C GLY A 50 -1.96 0.04 -10.05
N VAL A 51 -1.76 -0.08 -11.35
CA VAL A 51 -1.75 -1.38 -12.05
C VAL A 51 -0.50 -2.17 -11.64
N GLY A 52 -0.62 -3.48 -11.55
CA GLY A 52 0.51 -4.34 -11.16
C GLY A 52 0.28 -5.81 -11.53
N LEU A 53 -0.96 -6.27 -11.58
CA LEU A 53 -1.29 -7.70 -11.73
C LEU A 53 -0.94 -8.22 -13.13
N GLY A 54 -1.22 -7.41 -14.17
CA GLY A 54 -0.83 -7.70 -15.55
C GLY A 54 0.59 -7.23 -15.90
N MET A 55 1.31 -6.57 -14.99
CA MET A 55 2.60 -5.97 -15.31
C MET A 55 3.75 -6.98 -15.18
N ARG A 56 4.63 -6.99 -16.18
CA ARG A 56 5.86 -7.79 -16.21
C ARG A 56 7.00 -6.96 -16.79
N SER A 57 7.97 -6.58 -15.96
CA SER A 57 9.06 -5.67 -16.35
C SER A 57 10.34 -6.00 -15.59
N ASN A 58 11.49 -5.75 -16.23
CA ASN A 58 12.81 -5.81 -15.61
C ASN A 58 13.25 -4.49 -14.95
N LYS A 59 12.33 -3.49 -14.84
CA LYS A 59 12.63 -2.13 -14.37
C LYS A 59 12.01 -1.82 -13.00
N ALA A 60 11.14 -2.69 -12.49
CA ALA A 60 10.45 -2.51 -11.21
C ALA A 60 10.25 -3.85 -10.52
N ILE A 61 10.44 -3.87 -9.20
CA ILE A 61 10.14 -5.01 -8.34
C ILE A 61 8.66 -4.93 -7.99
N ASN A 62 7.90 -6.00 -8.26
CA ASN A 62 6.45 -5.99 -8.11
C ASN A 62 5.95 -7.03 -7.08
N PRO A 63 5.88 -6.68 -5.78
CA PRO A 63 5.38 -7.59 -4.75
C PRO A 63 3.91 -7.98 -4.93
N ALA A 64 3.11 -7.16 -5.63
CA ALA A 64 1.70 -7.44 -5.85
C ALA A 64 1.48 -8.67 -6.76
N GLN A 65 2.45 -8.99 -7.65
CA GLN A 65 2.38 -10.12 -8.57
C GLN A 65 3.66 -10.96 -8.50
N PRO A 66 3.70 -12.01 -7.68
CA PRO A 66 4.92 -12.80 -7.49
C PRO A 66 5.43 -13.49 -8.75
N ALA A 67 4.56 -13.84 -9.71
CA ALA A 67 4.98 -14.45 -10.96
C ALA A 67 5.83 -13.52 -11.85
N SER A 68 5.84 -12.21 -11.59
CA SER A 68 6.58 -11.22 -12.38
C SER A 68 8.08 -11.21 -12.12
N TYR A 69 8.58 -11.80 -11.04
CA TYR A 69 10.00 -11.72 -10.66
C TYR A 69 10.95 -12.33 -11.68
N THR A 70 10.51 -13.36 -12.42
CA THR A 70 11.31 -13.94 -13.51
C THR A 70 11.45 -13.05 -14.75
N ALA A 71 10.87 -11.84 -14.72
CA ALA A 71 11.12 -10.82 -15.75
C ALA A 71 12.46 -10.11 -15.58
N CYS A 72 13.14 -10.27 -14.44
CA CYS A 72 14.47 -9.69 -14.21
C CYS A 72 15.51 -10.24 -15.19
N ASP A 73 16.49 -9.40 -15.53
CA ASP A 73 17.59 -9.82 -16.36
C ASP A 73 18.49 -10.81 -15.62
N SER A 74 19.05 -11.78 -16.35
CA SER A 74 20.02 -12.70 -15.79
C SER A 74 21.24 -11.94 -15.26
N MET A 75 21.75 -12.34 -14.07
CA MET A 75 22.89 -11.73 -13.38
C MET A 75 22.64 -10.28 -12.88
N THR A 76 21.41 -9.83 -12.78
CA THR A 76 21.07 -8.50 -12.27
C THR A 76 20.50 -8.61 -10.86
N PHE A 77 21.08 -7.87 -9.92
CA PHE A 77 20.50 -7.62 -8.61
C PHE A 77 19.76 -6.28 -8.65
N MET A 78 18.49 -6.27 -8.24
CA MET A 78 17.70 -5.06 -8.13
C MET A 78 17.41 -4.74 -6.68
N PHE A 79 17.50 -3.47 -6.34
CA PHE A 79 17.09 -2.91 -5.06
C PHE A 79 16.24 -1.68 -5.32
N ASP A 80 15.07 -1.59 -4.68
CA ASP A 80 14.17 -0.44 -4.81
C ASP A 80 13.73 0.04 -3.43
N ILE A 81 13.84 1.33 -3.18
CA ILE A 81 13.43 2.00 -1.96
C ILE A 81 12.62 3.23 -2.30
N ALA A 82 11.51 3.43 -1.59
CA ALA A 82 10.62 4.55 -1.82
C ALA A 82 10.23 5.25 -0.52
N GLY A 83 10.15 6.58 -0.60
CA GLY A 83 9.55 7.43 0.42
C GLY A 83 8.46 8.30 -0.17
N SER A 84 7.54 8.74 0.66
CA SER A 84 6.45 9.62 0.26
C SER A 84 6.23 10.78 1.19
N PHE A 85 5.65 11.84 0.62
CA PHE A 85 5.05 12.96 1.34
C PHE A 85 3.57 12.99 0.99
N LEU A 86 2.73 12.96 2.01
CA LEU A 86 1.28 12.98 1.90
C LEU A 86 0.74 14.28 2.48
N TYR A 87 0.13 15.11 1.65
CA TYR A 87 -0.67 16.25 2.07
C TYR A 87 -2.14 15.86 2.01
N THR A 88 -2.85 15.94 3.13
CA THR A 88 -4.28 15.64 3.20
C THR A 88 -5.03 16.87 3.67
N ASN A 89 -6.05 17.26 2.89
CA ASN A 89 -7.07 18.21 3.27
C ASN A 89 -8.35 17.42 3.56
N TYR A 90 -8.86 17.53 4.76
CA TYR A 90 -10.13 16.92 5.14
C TYR A 90 -11.04 17.94 5.78
N GLY A 91 -12.30 17.80 5.50
CA GLY A 91 -13.33 18.73 5.98
C GLY A 91 -14.71 18.13 5.99
N ASP A 92 -15.53 18.73 6.80
CA ASP A 92 -16.95 18.47 6.92
C ASP A 92 -17.72 19.79 6.85
N ALA A 93 -19.01 19.77 7.20
CA ALA A 93 -19.86 20.96 7.27
C ALA A 93 -19.37 22.04 8.27
N TYR A 94 -18.48 21.68 9.22
CA TYR A 94 -18.06 22.55 10.32
C TYR A 94 -16.66 23.14 10.12
N GLY A 95 -15.86 22.62 9.18
CA GLY A 95 -14.55 23.18 8.91
C GLY A 95 -13.62 22.30 8.09
N GLN A 96 -12.47 22.88 7.73
CA GLN A 96 -11.42 22.20 6.98
C GLN A 96 -10.12 22.18 7.78
N ARG A 97 -9.38 21.09 7.65
CA ARG A 97 -8.06 20.93 8.27
C ARG A 97 -7.08 20.28 7.29
N ASN A 98 -5.82 20.70 7.41
CA ASN A 98 -4.73 20.18 6.59
C ASN A 98 -3.70 19.45 7.45
N ARG A 99 -3.13 18.39 6.92
CA ARG A 99 -2.03 17.64 7.54
C ARG A 99 -1.01 17.23 6.51
N VAL A 100 0.24 17.14 6.95
CA VAL A 100 1.36 16.63 6.14
C VAL A 100 2.00 15.48 6.90
N ASN A 101 2.20 14.37 6.22
CA ASN A 101 2.85 13.17 6.74
C ASN A 101 3.98 12.75 5.79
N GLY A 102 5.06 12.21 6.35
CA GLY A 102 6.15 11.60 5.59
C GLY A 102 6.26 10.12 5.92
N ASN A 103 6.35 9.25 4.90
CA ASN A 103 6.35 7.81 5.08
C ASN A 103 7.44 7.12 4.28
N LEU A 104 7.95 6.01 4.83
CA LEU A 104 8.68 5.00 4.07
C LEU A 104 7.66 4.07 3.41
N GLU A 105 7.63 4.04 2.06
CA GLU A 105 6.65 3.25 1.32
C GLU A 105 7.05 1.79 1.18
N TYR A 106 8.31 1.51 0.88
CA TYR A 106 8.84 0.16 0.80
C TYR A 106 10.36 0.12 0.69
N VAL A 107 10.90 -1.03 1.04
CA VAL A 107 12.27 -1.44 0.74
C VAL A 107 12.18 -2.86 0.17
N THR A 108 12.60 -3.04 -1.08
CA THR A 108 12.48 -4.33 -1.78
C THR A 108 13.76 -4.67 -2.53
N LEU A 109 14.02 -5.96 -2.66
CA LEU A 109 15.12 -6.50 -3.44
C LEU A 109 14.64 -7.66 -4.31
N GLN A 110 15.32 -7.87 -5.42
CA GLN A 110 15.05 -8.95 -6.35
C GLN A 110 16.33 -9.42 -7.03
N MET A 111 16.45 -10.73 -7.19
CA MET A 111 17.57 -11.33 -7.91
C MET A 111 17.16 -12.60 -8.62
N PRO A 112 17.75 -12.91 -9.79
CA PRO A 112 17.63 -14.22 -10.40
C PRO A 112 18.48 -15.24 -9.64
N LEU A 113 17.91 -16.41 -9.34
CA LEU A 113 18.62 -17.54 -8.74
C LEU A 113 19.18 -18.48 -9.80
N TRP A 114 18.39 -18.73 -10.83
CA TRP A 114 18.78 -19.58 -11.93
C TRP A 114 18.33 -18.96 -13.27
N ARG A 115 19.25 -18.18 -13.87
CA ARG A 115 18.97 -17.42 -15.11
C ARG A 115 17.64 -16.65 -15.01
N GLN A 116 16.74 -16.86 -15.97
CA GLN A 116 15.35 -16.31 -15.97
C GLN A 116 14.31 -17.37 -15.59
N HIS A 117 14.74 -18.57 -15.12
CA HIS A 117 13.80 -19.63 -14.74
C HIS A 117 13.33 -19.50 -13.30
N ILE A 118 14.22 -19.10 -12.38
CA ILE A 118 13.89 -18.93 -10.96
C ILE A 118 14.40 -17.57 -10.50
N ALA A 119 13.52 -16.81 -9.86
CA ALA A 119 13.87 -15.54 -9.25
C ALA A 119 13.32 -15.44 -7.83
N LEU A 120 14.05 -14.73 -6.99
CA LEU A 120 13.71 -14.43 -5.61
C LEU A 120 13.48 -12.93 -5.46
N SER A 121 12.49 -12.58 -4.65
CA SER A 121 12.29 -11.22 -4.16
C SER A 121 12.02 -11.24 -2.66
N ALA A 122 12.48 -10.21 -1.96
CA ALA A 122 12.18 -10.00 -0.55
C ALA A 122 12.08 -8.51 -0.25
N GLY A 123 11.40 -8.17 0.84
CA GLY A 123 11.29 -6.78 1.22
C GLY A 123 10.39 -6.54 2.43
N VAL A 124 10.30 -5.26 2.77
CA VAL A 124 9.45 -4.74 3.85
C VAL A 124 8.52 -3.69 3.25
N THR A 125 7.24 -3.84 3.54
CA THR A 125 6.20 -2.91 3.06
C THR A 125 5.17 -2.66 4.16
N PRO A 126 4.65 -1.44 4.33
CA PRO A 126 3.51 -1.20 5.20
C PRO A 126 2.26 -1.85 4.59
N TYR A 127 1.41 -2.43 5.44
CA TYR A 127 0.15 -3.01 5.02
C TYR A 127 -1.03 -2.07 5.29
N SER A 128 -1.07 -1.48 6.49
CA SER A 128 -2.08 -0.49 6.86
C SER A 128 -1.53 0.55 7.81
N ALA A 129 -2.22 1.69 7.91
CA ALA A 129 -1.89 2.76 8.83
C ALA A 129 -3.15 3.34 9.46
N VAL A 130 -3.08 3.63 10.75
CA VAL A 130 -4.10 4.33 11.53
C VAL A 130 -3.47 5.57 12.15
N GLY A 131 -4.13 6.72 11.96
CA GLY A 131 -3.68 7.97 12.58
C GLY A 131 -4.82 8.99 12.51
N TYR A 132 -5.48 9.21 13.64
CA TYR A 132 -6.50 10.24 13.76
C TYR A 132 -6.57 10.75 15.19
N ASN A 133 -6.93 12.02 15.35
CA ASN A 133 -7.24 12.63 16.62
C ASN A 133 -8.21 13.78 16.40
N PHE A 134 -9.44 13.62 16.83
CA PHE A 134 -10.48 14.65 16.75
C PHE A 134 -11.46 14.55 17.91
N SER A 135 -12.10 15.67 18.22
CA SER A 135 -13.10 15.77 19.28
C SER A 135 -14.37 16.38 18.74
N LEU A 136 -15.50 15.89 19.22
CA LEU A 136 -16.83 16.38 18.93
C LEU A 136 -17.46 16.81 20.24
N SER A 137 -17.87 18.07 20.34
CA SER A 137 -18.57 18.59 21.51
C SER A 137 -20.04 18.70 21.20
N ASP A 138 -20.88 18.27 22.12
CA ASP A 138 -22.34 18.31 22.04
C ASP A 138 -22.93 18.56 23.44
N SER A 139 -24.23 18.74 23.56
CA SER A 139 -24.92 18.98 24.81
C SER A 139 -26.16 18.12 24.94
N ILE A 140 -26.37 17.55 26.14
CA ILE A 140 -27.61 16.91 26.52
C ILE A 140 -28.43 17.94 27.28
N ASN A 141 -29.43 18.52 26.65
CA ASN A 141 -30.18 19.67 27.13
C ASN A 141 -29.27 20.91 27.36
N SER A 142 -29.78 21.94 27.96
CA SER A 142 -29.03 23.18 28.27
C SER A 142 -27.97 23.03 29.37
N ASP A 143 -27.99 21.92 30.12
CA ASP A 143 -27.32 21.80 31.40
C ASP A 143 -26.09 20.88 31.41
N TYR A 144 -25.95 20.01 30.41
CA TYR A 144 -24.84 19.06 30.35
C TYR A 144 -24.10 19.14 29.02
N HIS A 145 -22.86 19.64 29.06
CA HIS A 145 -21.96 19.67 27.93
C HIS A 145 -20.96 18.53 28.02
N TYR A 146 -20.80 17.79 26.90
CA TYR A 146 -19.85 16.69 26.83
C TYR A 146 -19.00 16.76 25.58
N THR A 147 -17.83 16.19 25.66
CA THR A 147 -16.90 16.06 24.56
C THR A 147 -16.55 14.62 24.35
N HIS A 148 -16.82 14.11 23.14
CA HIS A 148 -16.29 12.85 22.67
C HIS A 148 -14.96 13.08 22.01
N THR A 149 -13.90 12.41 22.49
CA THR A 149 -12.59 12.41 21.88
C THR A 149 -12.33 11.03 21.27
N TYR A 150 -11.91 11.04 20.03
CA TYR A 150 -11.54 9.87 19.26
C TYR A 150 -10.08 10.00 18.85
N SER A 151 -9.24 9.06 19.27
CA SER A 151 -7.86 8.97 18.80
C SER A 151 -7.53 7.55 18.40
N GLY A 152 -6.65 7.41 17.46
CA GLY A 152 -6.16 6.12 17.03
C GLY A 152 -4.78 6.25 16.42
N GLU A 153 -3.94 5.26 16.69
CA GLU A 153 -2.57 5.20 16.20
C GLU A 153 -2.13 3.77 15.94
N GLY A 154 -1.05 3.64 15.16
CA GLY A 154 -0.45 2.37 14.83
C GLY A 154 -0.68 1.94 13.41
N GLY A 155 -0.54 0.64 13.16
CA GLY A 155 -0.70 0.05 11.83
C GLY A 155 0.07 -1.26 11.70
N PHE A 156 -0.07 -1.87 10.54
CA PHE A 156 0.54 -3.17 10.27
C PHE A 156 1.62 -3.06 9.21
N THR A 157 2.74 -3.70 9.50
CA THR A 157 3.88 -3.83 8.60
C THR A 157 4.02 -5.29 8.21
N GLN A 158 4.49 -5.56 7.01
CA GLN A 158 4.76 -6.90 6.53
C GLN A 158 6.17 -7.02 5.95
N VAL A 159 6.83 -8.11 6.30
CA VAL A 159 8.04 -8.57 5.64
C VAL A 159 7.63 -9.69 4.69
N TYR A 160 8.15 -9.70 3.48
CA TYR A 160 7.84 -10.77 2.54
C TYR A 160 9.09 -11.40 1.96
N GLY A 161 8.96 -12.66 1.61
CA GLY A 161 9.87 -13.41 0.77
C GLY A 161 9.08 -14.13 -0.31
N GLY A 162 9.55 -14.05 -1.55
CA GLY A 162 8.83 -14.60 -2.70
C GLY A 162 9.73 -15.30 -3.68
N LEU A 163 9.19 -16.33 -4.30
CA LEU A 163 9.82 -17.11 -5.35
C LEU A 163 8.94 -17.11 -6.60
N SER A 164 9.57 -17.01 -7.75
CA SER A 164 8.92 -17.10 -9.06
C SER A 164 9.61 -18.15 -9.92
N PHE A 165 8.80 -18.89 -10.66
CA PHE A 165 9.20 -19.96 -11.55
C PHE A 165 8.66 -19.69 -12.96
N ASN A 166 9.55 -19.61 -13.92
CA ASN A 166 9.21 -19.56 -15.34
C ASN A 166 9.17 -21.00 -15.87
N ILE A 167 7.97 -21.54 -16.06
CA ILE A 167 7.75 -22.94 -16.47
C ILE A 167 8.09 -23.12 -17.92
N CYS A 168 7.66 -22.16 -18.76
CA CYS A 168 7.91 -22.14 -20.18
C CYS A 168 7.95 -20.69 -20.66
N ASN A 169 8.30 -20.47 -21.94
CA ASN A 169 8.51 -19.11 -22.48
C ASN A 169 7.26 -18.21 -22.47
N TRP A 170 6.14 -18.68 -21.95
CA TRP A 170 4.85 -17.98 -21.93
C TRP A 170 4.06 -18.11 -20.61
N VAL A 171 4.57 -18.88 -19.61
CA VAL A 171 3.90 -19.08 -18.32
C VAL A 171 4.90 -18.94 -17.18
N ALA A 172 4.58 -18.09 -16.22
CA ALA A 172 5.29 -18.00 -14.94
C ALA A 172 4.30 -18.14 -13.78
N LEU A 173 4.75 -18.83 -12.73
CA LEU A 173 4.07 -18.95 -11.44
C LEU A 173 4.93 -18.36 -10.36
N GLY A 174 4.29 -17.87 -9.29
CA GLY A 174 5.02 -17.33 -8.15
C GLY A 174 4.23 -17.44 -6.85
N VAL A 175 4.96 -17.39 -5.76
CA VAL A 175 4.40 -17.37 -4.41
C VAL A 175 5.16 -16.38 -3.54
N ASN A 176 4.43 -15.55 -2.79
CA ASN A 176 4.96 -14.74 -1.70
C ASN A 176 4.45 -15.26 -0.37
N ALA A 177 5.35 -15.35 0.60
CA ALA A 177 5.02 -15.51 2.01
C ALA A 177 5.20 -14.15 2.70
N TYR A 178 4.13 -13.62 3.28
CA TYR A 178 4.09 -12.36 4.03
C TYR A 178 3.98 -12.68 5.52
N TYR A 179 4.95 -12.26 6.30
CA TYR A 179 4.81 -12.20 7.75
C TYR A 179 4.38 -10.79 8.14
N MET A 180 3.13 -10.67 8.58
CA MET A 180 2.53 -9.40 8.98
C MET A 180 2.51 -9.28 10.49
N PHE A 181 2.86 -8.10 11.02
CA PHE A 181 2.91 -7.79 12.44
C PHE A 181 2.65 -6.31 12.67
N GLY A 182 2.27 -5.98 13.89
CA GLY A 182 2.05 -4.61 14.33
C GLY A 182 0.94 -4.50 15.34
N ASP A 183 0.79 -3.30 15.87
CA ASP A 183 -0.17 -2.96 16.89
C ASP A 183 -1.04 -1.80 16.45
N LEU A 184 -2.28 -1.81 16.88
CA LEU A 184 -3.27 -0.80 16.58
C LEU A 184 -4.03 -0.47 17.87
N THR A 185 -4.02 0.81 18.25
CA THR A 185 -4.72 1.31 19.43
C THR A 185 -5.79 2.30 19.01
N LYS A 186 -7.01 2.12 19.47
CA LYS A 186 -8.12 3.06 19.28
C LYS A 186 -8.71 3.43 20.63
N LEU A 187 -8.70 4.72 20.93
CA LEU A 187 -9.27 5.29 22.13
C LEU A 187 -10.55 6.07 21.81
N ARG A 188 -11.58 5.82 22.56
CA ARG A 188 -12.81 6.62 22.60
C ARG A 188 -13.01 7.08 24.02
N SER A 189 -13.05 8.36 24.26
CA SER A 189 -13.34 8.90 25.59
C SER A 189 -14.49 9.90 25.54
N GLN A 190 -15.28 9.91 26.56
CA GLN A 190 -16.33 10.89 26.80
C GLN A 190 -16.04 11.61 28.10
N SER A 191 -15.94 12.91 28.05
CA SER A 191 -15.75 13.78 29.19
C SER A 191 -16.88 14.79 29.30
N PHE A 192 -17.29 15.11 30.50
CA PHE A 192 -18.28 16.14 30.80
C PHE A 192 -17.61 17.37 31.37
N VAL A 193 -18.15 18.54 31.07
CA VAL A 193 -17.67 19.81 31.61
C VAL A 193 -18.05 19.93 33.08
N GLU A 194 -19.18 19.36 33.44
CA GLU A 194 -19.72 19.38 34.80
C GLU A 194 -18.98 18.38 35.69
N THR A 195 -18.48 18.85 36.82
CA THR A 195 -17.65 18.08 37.78
C THR A 195 -18.38 16.92 38.45
N ASN A 196 -19.71 16.91 38.41
CA ASN A 196 -20.53 15.87 39.06
C ASN A 196 -20.79 14.67 38.14
N VAL A 197 -20.49 14.77 36.87
CA VAL A 197 -20.70 13.70 35.87
C VAL A 197 -19.39 13.08 35.52
N LYS A 198 -19.32 11.77 35.68
CA LYS A 198 -18.11 11.00 35.42
C LYS A 198 -18.03 10.61 33.96
N GLY A 199 -16.86 10.79 33.36
CA GLY A 199 -16.56 10.32 32.01
C GLY A 199 -16.32 8.81 31.92
N ALA A 200 -16.22 8.31 30.71
CA ALA A 200 -15.85 6.94 30.40
C ALA A 200 -14.83 6.92 29.25
N SER A 201 -13.92 5.96 29.28
CA SER A 201 -13.01 5.69 28.17
C SER A 201 -13.05 4.23 27.76
N GLN A 202 -12.93 3.99 26.48
CA GLN A 202 -12.78 2.65 25.89
C GLN A 202 -11.52 2.65 25.03
N THR A 203 -10.63 1.71 25.32
CA THR A 203 -9.43 1.46 24.53
C THR A 203 -9.54 0.09 23.87
N ASP A 204 -9.53 0.08 22.57
CA ASP A 204 -9.45 -1.13 21.76
C ASP A 204 -7.99 -1.32 21.32
N PHE A 205 -7.35 -2.39 21.77
CA PHE A 205 -5.98 -2.74 21.41
C PHE A 205 -5.98 -4.02 20.58
N LEU A 206 -5.37 -3.96 19.41
CA LEU A 206 -5.24 -5.08 18.49
C LEU A 206 -3.76 -5.28 18.16
N SER A 207 -3.18 -6.39 18.63
CA SER A 207 -1.83 -6.83 18.29
C SER A 207 -1.90 -8.05 17.39
N ILE A 208 -1.29 -7.97 16.22
CA ILE A 208 -1.35 -9.07 15.25
C ILE A 208 0.03 -9.65 14.93
N SER A 209 0.01 -10.95 14.64
CA SER A 209 1.12 -11.67 14.04
C SER A 209 0.52 -12.76 13.16
N SER A 210 0.76 -12.72 11.86
CA SER A 210 0.16 -13.67 10.92
C SER A 210 1.06 -13.94 9.72
N LEU A 211 1.07 -15.20 9.27
CA LEU A 211 1.73 -15.60 8.03
C LEU A 211 0.66 -15.76 6.95
N ARG A 212 0.83 -15.07 5.83
CA ARG A 212 -0.09 -15.07 4.70
C ARG A 212 0.64 -15.47 3.41
N LEU A 213 -0.03 -16.21 2.55
CA LEU A 213 0.49 -16.62 1.26
C LEU A 213 -0.29 -15.96 0.12
N ARG A 214 0.44 -15.39 -0.84
CA ARG A 214 -0.10 -14.89 -2.10
C ARG A 214 0.44 -15.74 -3.24
N TYR A 215 -0.47 -16.28 -4.03
CA TYR A 215 -0.15 -17.02 -5.25
C TYR A 215 -0.36 -16.13 -6.46
N GLY A 216 0.53 -16.20 -7.42
CA GLY A 216 0.46 -15.46 -8.67
C GLY A 216 0.73 -16.35 -9.87
N ALA A 217 0.05 -16.05 -10.96
CA ALA A 217 0.27 -16.66 -12.27
C ALA A 217 0.31 -15.57 -13.33
N GLN A 218 1.18 -15.72 -14.32
CA GLN A 218 1.21 -14.85 -15.50
C GLN A 218 1.33 -15.68 -16.77
N PHE A 219 0.52 -15.34 -17.77
CA PHE A 219 0.64 -15.76 -19.16
C PHE A 219 1.13 -14.58 -19.97
N PHE A 220 2.19 -14.76 -20.73
CA PHE A 220 2.78 -13.69 -21.52
C PHE A 220 3.28 -14.20 -22.85
N HIS A 221 3.05 -13.41 -23.90
CA HIS A 221 3.52 -13.76 -25.22
C HIS A 221 3.90 -12.51 -26.02
N THR A 222 4.97 -12.64 -26.82
CA THR A 222 5.48 -11.56 -27.67
C THR A 222 5.33 -11.93 -29.14
N PHE A 223 4.61 -11.10 -29.89
CA PHE A 223 4.37 -11.21 -31.32
C PHE A 223 5.11 -10.06 -32.03
N GLY A 224 6.33 -10.28 -32.43
CA GLY A 224 7.15 -9.23 -33.04
C GLY A 224 7.39 -8.07 -32.08
N LYS A 225 6.73 -6.92 -32.28
CA LYS A 225 6.84 -5.73 -31.41
C LYS A 225 5.72 -5.65 -30.34
N HIS A 226 4.83 -6.58 -30.31
CA HIS A 226 3.65 -6.59 -29.44
C HIS A 226 3.83 -7.63 -28.34
N THR A 227 3.74 -7.23 -27.08
CA THR A 227 3.73 -8.14 -25.93
C THR A 227 2.44 -8.00 -25.18
N VAL A 228 1.78 -9.11 -24.90
CA VAL A 228 0.57 -9.19 -24.08
C VAL A 228 0.90 -9.98 -22.83
N VAL A 229 0.46 -9.50 -21.67
CA VAL A 229 0.58 -10.21 -20.40
C VAL A 229 -0.80 -10.27 -19.74
N LEU A 230 -1.19 -11.46 -19.31
CA LEU A 230 -2.35 -11.70 -18.46
C LEU A 230 -1.84 -12.15 -17.10
N GLY A 231 -2.27 -11.53 -16.03
CA GLY A 231 -1.86 -11.87 -14.66
C GLY A 231 -3.05 -12.17 -13.78
N GLY A 232 -2.89 -13.15 -12.89
CA GLY A 232 -3.85 -13.46 -11.85
C GLY A 232 -3.17 -13.61 -10.50
N VAL A 233 -3.85 -13.22 -9.42
CA VAL A 233 -3.39 -13.40 -8.04
C VAL A 233 -4.50 -13.92 -7.15
N PHE A 234 -4.12 -14.66 -6.12
CA PHE A 234 -5.04 -15.23 -5.15
C PHE A 234 -4.41 -15.27 -3.75
N GLU A 235 -5.18 -14.93 -2.71
CA GLU A 235 -4.84 -15.08 -1.30
C GLU A 235 -6.00 -15.72 -0.56
N ASN A 236 -5.68 -16.64 0.34
CA ASN A 236 -6.68 -17.26 1.21
C ASN A 236 -7.07 -16.33 2.36
N LYS A 237 -8.30 -16.51 2.86
CA LYS A 237 -8.74 -15.97 4.14
C LYS A 237 -7.80 -16.47 5.25
N GLN A 238 -7.37 -15.56 6.14
CA GLN A 238 -6.42 -15.86 7.21
C GLN A 238 -6.92 -15.33 8.56
N ARG A 239 -6.73 -16.11 9.61
CA ARG A 239 -6.96 -15.67 11.00
C ARG A 239 -5.70 -15.09 11.61
N PHE A 240 -5.86 -14.10 12.49
CA PHE A 240 -4.76 -13.59 13.28
C PHE A 240 -4.47 -14.48 14.49
N SER A 241 -3.20 -14.56 14.89
CA SER A 241 -2.73 -15.53 15.91
C SER A 241 -2.42 -14.91 17.26
N LYS A 242 -2.64 -13.60 17.47
CA LYS A 242 -2.31 -12.95 18.74
C LYS A 242 -3.53 -12.47 19.52
N SER A 243 -3.29 -12.17 20.77
CA SER A 243 -4.28 -11.72 21.75
C SER A 243 -4.66 -10.26 21.52
N ASP A 244 -5.92 -10.06 21.33
CA ASP A 244 -6.56 -8.77 21.23
C ASP A 244 -7.29 -8.50 22.54
N TYR A 245 -7.29 -7.27 23.01
CA TYR A 245 -8.09 -6.90 24.16
C TYR A 245 -8.85 -5.59 23.92
N MET A 246 -9.99 -5.51 24.53
CA MET A 246 -10.77 -4.30 24.68
C MET A 246 -10.80 -3.96 26.17
N GLN A 247 -10.30 -2.78 26.50
CA GLN A 247 -10.36 -2.26 27.87
C GLN A 247 -11.41 -1.15 27.91
N VAL A 248 -12.37 -1.30 28.81
CA VAL A 248 -13.34 -0.26 29.11
C VAL A 248 -13.06 0.24 30.52
N GLU A 249 -12.62 1.48 30.60
CA GLU A 249 -12.31 2.17 31.84
C GLU A 249 -13.44 3.16 32.14
N THR A 250 -14.13 2.94 33.25
CA THR A 250 -15.06 3.90 33.85
C THR A 250 -14.51 4.28 35.21
N THR A 251 -14.86 5.47 35.69
CA THR A 251 -14.44 5.96 37.03
C THR A 251 -14.80 5.04 38.20
N THR A 252 -15.62 3.99 37.96
CA THR A 252 -16.04 3.04 38.98
C THR A 252 -15.63 1.61 38.71
N ASN A 253 -15.35 1.22 37.46
CA ASN A 253 -15.00 -0.16 37.08
C ASN A 253 -14.07 -0.16 35.89
N ASP A 254 -13.00 -0.94 36.00
CA ASP A 254 -12.15 -1.30 34.86
C ASP A 254 -12.51 -2.70 34.42
N THR A 255 -12.91 -2.84 33.16
CA THR A 255 -13.22 -4.12 32.58
C THR A 255 -12.29 -4.38 31.40
N VAL A 256 -11.54 -5.47 31.46
CA VAL A 256 -10.70 -5.93 30.36
C VAL A 256 -11.31 -7.19 29.76
N ALA A 257 -11.70 -7.15 28.50
CA ALA A 257 -12.18 -8.29 27.76
C ALA A 257 -11.12 -8.72 26.73
N THR A 258 -10.62 -9.95 26.87
CA THR A 258 -9.71 -10.54 25.87
C THR A 258 -10.53 -11.26 24.81
N MET A 259 -10.28 -10.94 23.55
CA MET A 259 -10.99 -11.52 22.41
C MET A 259 -10.03 -12.36 21.57
N ALA A 260 -10.03 -13.67 21.78
CA ALA A 260 -9.23 -14.57 20.95
C ALA A 260 -9.94 -14.90 19.63
N ASN A 261 -9.20 -14.87 18.51
CA ASN A 261 -9.72 -15.17 17.16
C ASN A 261 -10.85 -14.25 16.66
N ALA A 262 -10.94 -13.03 17.18
CA ALA A 262 -11.99 -12.08 16.83
C ALA A 262 -11.74 -11.33 15.51
N PHE A 263 -10.55 -11.51 14.90
CA PHE A 263 -10.11 -10.74 13.74
C PHE A 263 -9.57 -11.65 12.63
N GLU A 264 -9.94 -11.34 11.40
CA GLU A 264 -9.56 -12.11 10.21
C GLU A 264 -9.19 -11.18 9.04
N MET A 265 -8.34 -11.71 8.15
CA MET A 265 -8.03 -11.11 6.85
C MET A 265 -8.91 -11.69 5.75
N PRO A 266 -9.31 -10.93 4.75
CA PRO A 266 -10.17 -11.39 3.69
C PRO A 266 -9.45 -12.33 2.73
N MET A 267 -10.24 -13.12 2.04
CA MET A 267 -9.83 -13.71 0.76
C MET A 267 -9.67 -12.58 -0.26
N MET A 268 -8.60 -12.64 -1.07
CA MET A 268 -8.36 -11.71 -2.15
C MET A 268 -8.14 -12.45 -3.46
N TYR A 269 -8.72 -11.93 -4.52
CA TYR A 269 -8.42 -12.34 -5.89
C TYR A 269 -8.32 -11.13 -6.80
N GLY A 270 -7.51 -11.25 -7.82
CA GLY A 270 -7.35 -10.18 -8.79
C GLY A 270 -6.86 -10.69 -10.12
N ALA A 271 -7.18 -9.95 -11.17
CA ALA A 271 -6.74 -10.20 -12.53
C ALA A 271 -6.32 -8.90 -13.20
N GLY A 272 -5.36 -8.99 -14.10
CA GLY A 272 -4.87 -7.85 -14.85
C GLY A 272 -4.39 -8.23 -16.24
N ILE A 273 -4.46 -7.28 -17.13
CA ILE A 273 -3.94 -7.38 -18.49
C ILE A 273 -3.05 -6.19 -18.79
N SER A 274 -1.95 -6.44 -19.47
CA SER A 274 -1.16 -5.38 -20.06
C SER A 274 -0.80 -5.68 -21.51
N TYR A 275 -0.73 -4.62 -22.29
CA TYR A 275 -0.27 -4.62 -23.66
C TYR A 275 0.91 -3.65 -23.79
N ASN A 276 2.01 -4.15 -24.35
CA ASN A 276 3.20 -3.35 -24.62
C ASN A 276 3.51 -3.36 -26.12
N TYR A 277 3.80 -2.19 -26.67
CA TYR A 277 4.22 -2.01 -28.04
C TYR A 277 5.66 -1.49 -28.10
N ALA A 278 6.56 -2.34 -28.59
CA ALA A 278 7.97 -2.01 -28.88
C ALA A 278 8.72 -1.36 -27.69
N ASP A 279 8.37 -1.65 -26.44
CA ASP A 279 8.85 -1.00 -25.23
C ASP A 279 8.65 0.54 -25.19
N ARG A 280 7.81 1.06 -26.08
CA ARG A 280 7.47 2.49 -26.16
C ARG A 280 6.15 2.84 -25.50
N LEU A 281 5.14 2.02 -25.68
CA LEU A 281 3.81 2.24 -25.13
C LEU A 281 3.37 1.00 -24.37
N THR A 282 3.02 1.17 -23.11
CA THR A 282 2.38 0.13 -22.29
C THR A 282 1.03 0.64 -21.81
N VAL A 283 -0.02 -0.14 -22.01
CA VAL A 283 -1.35 0.10 -21.45
C VAL A 283 -1.71 -1.09 -20.56
N ALA A 284 -2.24 -0.84 -19.38
CA ALA A 284 -2.59 -1.89 -18.44
C ALA A 284 -3.92 -1.60 -17.73
N LEU A 285 -4.67 -2.66 -17.44
CA LEU A 285 -5.93 -2.65 -16.71
C LEU A 285 -5.91 -3.78 -15.68
N ASP A 286 -6.24 -3.44 -14.43
CA ASP A 286 -6.34 -4.41 -13.34
C ASP A 286 -7.69 -4.32 -12.63
N TYR A 287 -8.15 -5.46 -12.14
CA TYR A 287 -9.26 -5.59 -11.21
C TYR A 287 -8.82 -6.42 -10.01
N GLN A 288 -9.16 -5.97 -8.81
CA GLN A 288 -8.89 -6.66 -7.54
C GLN A 288 -10.13 -6.63 -6.65
N CYS A 289 -10.41 -7.73 -5.99
CA CYS A 289 -11.49 -7.85 -5.02
C CYS A 289 -10.97 -8.47 -3.71
N GLN A 290 -11.34 -7.85 -2.58
CA GLN A 290 -11.11 -8.32 -1.22
C GLN A 290 -12.46 -8.49 -0.55
N ASP A 291 -12.85 -9.73 -0.22
CA ASP A 291 -14.14 -10.04 0.39
C ASP A 291 -14.06 -9.93 1.92
N TRP A 292 -14.20 -8.70 2.42
CA TRP A 292 -14.20 -8.39 3.84
C TRP A 292 -15.52 -8.76 4.53
N THR A 293 -16.62 -8.99 3.81
CA THR A 293 -17.93 -9.32 4.39
C THR A 293 -17.90 -10.63 5.17
N LYS A 294 -17.09 -11.59 4.70
CA LYS A 294 -16.93 -12.91 5.33
C LYS A 294 -15.83 -12.97 6.38
N THR A 295 -15.31 -11.83 6.81
CA THR A 295 -14.25 -11.77 7.82
C THR A 295 -14.84 -11.38 9.17
N LYS A 296 -14.27 -11.93 10.22
CA LYS A 296 -14.60 -11.51 11.58
C LYS A 296 -13.87 -10.20 11.92
N TYR A 297 -14.60 -9.28 12.50
CA TYR A 297 -14.11 -8.04 13.08
C TYR A 297 -14.82 -7.86 14.43
N PHE A 298 -14.08 -7.92 15.55
CA PHE A 298 -14.62 -8.08 16.91
C PHE A 298 -15.58 -9.29 17.02
N ASP A 299 -15.19 -10.43 16.47
CA ASP A 299 -15.95 -11.69 16.41
C ASP A 299 -17.31 -11.61 15.67
N GLN A 300 -17.60 -10.49 15.01
CA GLN A 300 -18.80 -10.27 14.21
C GLN A 300 -18.50 -10.35 12.72
N GLU A 301 -19.33 -11.06 11.97
CA GLU A 301 -19.30 -11.10 10.52
C GLU A 301 -20.19 -10.01 9.93
N ASN A 302 -19.96 -9.65 8.65
CA ASN A 302 -20.70 -8.62 7.91
C ASN A 302 -20.60 -7.21 8.50
N VAL A 303 -19.53 -6.92 9.25
CA VAL A 303 -19.25 -5.58 9.79
C VAL A 303 -18.47 -4.73 8.78
N LEU A 304 -17.77 -5.36 7.85
CA LEU A 304 -16.97 -4.71 6.81
C LEU A 304 -17.54 -5.00 5.42
N ASN A 305 -17.33 -4.11 4.48
CA ASN A 305 -17.81 -4.24 3.09
C ASN A 305 -16.74 -4.84 2.18
N SER A 306 -17.14 -5.47 1.07
CA SER A 306 -16.20 -5.93 0.06
C SER A 306 -15.51 -4.75 -0.63
N ARG A 307 -14.17 -4.77 -0.69
CA ARG A 307 -13.38 -3.78 -1.42
C ARG A 307 -13.12 -4.25 -2.83
N GLN A 308 -13.59 -3.49 -3.80
CA GLN A 308 -13.31 -3.69 -5.21
C GLN A 308 -12.47 -2.53 -5.72
N ARG A 309 -11.41 -2.84 -6.48
CA ARG A 309 -10.50 -1.84 -7.03
C ARG A 309 -10.29 -2.09 -8.52
N TRP A 310 -10.45 -1.02 -9.29
CA TRP A 310 -10.13 -0.95 -10.70
C TRP A 310 -8.98 0.01 -10.90
N ALA A 311 -8.04 -0.33 -11.76
CA ALA A 311 -6.90 0.53 -12.07
C ALA A 311 -6.62 0.47 -13.57
N LEU A 312 -6.37 1.64 -14.15
CA LEU A 312 -5.99 1.83 -15.55
C LEU A 312 -4.73 2.66 -15.61
N GLY A 313 -3.76 2.24 -16.41
CA GLY A 313 -2.50 2.94 -16.55
C GLY A 313 -1.90 2.89 -17.94
N VAL A 314 -1.16 3.95 -18.24
CA VAL A 314 -0.42 4.10 -19.50
C VAL A 314 1.01 4.55 -19.18
N GLU A 315 1.99 3.89 -19.77
CA GLU A 315 3.40 4.31 -19.81
C GLU A 315 3.79 4.58 -21.26
N TYR A 316 4.38 5.75 -21.49
CA TYR A 316 4.93 6.12 -22.79
C TYR A 316 6.41 6.46 -22.68
N ARG A 317 7.20 5.99 -23.65
CA ARG A 317 8.60 6.31 -23.83
C ARG A 317 8.87 6.49 -25.32
N HIS A 318 9.47 7.61 -25.68
CA HIS A 318 9.66 7.93 -27.10
C HIS A 318 10.62 6.95 -27.77
N ASP A 319 11.83 6.81 -27.24
CA ASP A 319 12.81 5.81 -27.69
C ASP A 319 13.64 5.28 -26.51
N PRO A 320 13.49 3.99 -26.15
CA PRO A 320 14.25 3.36 -25.05
C PRO A 320 15.78 3.43 -25.23
N LEU A 321 16.26 3.49 -26.47
CA LEU A 321 17.68 3.51 -26.84
C LEU A 321 18.10 4.85 -27.46
N GLY A 322 17.26 5.87 -27.39
CA GLY A 322 17.49 7.19 -27.93
C GLY A 322 18.76 7.84 -27.36
N ARG A 323 19.44 8.64 -28.20
CA ARG A 323 20.64 9.37 -27.78
C ARG A 323 20.30 10.49 -26.80
N ASP A 324 19.21 11.18 -27.04
CA ASP A 324 18.75 12.25 -26.17
C ASP A 324 18.17 11.70 -24.88
N TYR A 325 18.46 12.40 -23.79
CA TYR A 325 18.03 11.94 -22.47
C TYR A 325 16.50 11.90 -22.35
N ILE A 326 15.81 12.88 -22.92
CA ILE A 326 14.36 13.03 -22.84
C ILE A 326 13.61 11.89 -23.54
N ASP A 327 14.20 11.31 -24.61
CA ASP A 327 13.63 10.19 -25.34
C ASP A 327 13.53 8.92 -24.49
N ARG A 328 14.44 8.80 -23.50
CA ARG A 328 14.53 7.66 -22.59
C ARG A 328 13.68 7.82 -21.33
N VAL A 329 13.15 9.01 -21.07
CA VAL A 329 12.27 9.27 -19.93
C VAL A 329 10.96 8.51 -20.11
N CYS A 330 10.51 7.82 -19.05
CA CYS A 330 9.20 7.19 -19.01
C CYS A 330 8.18 8.19 -18.49
N TRP A 331 7.14 8.43 -19.27
CA TRP A 331 5.98 9.23 -18.88
C TRP A 331 4.86 8.29 -18.51
N ARG A 332 4.22 8.51 -17.36
CA ARG A 332 3.19 7.63 -16.83
C ARG A 332 1.98 8.44 -16.42
N LEU A 333 0.82 7.89 -16.74
CA LEU A 333 -0.49 8.41 -16.36
C LEU A 333 -1.37 7.26 -15.93
N GLY A 334 -2.21 7.46 -14.92
CA GLY A 334 -3.15 6.45 -14.51
C GLY A 334 -4.31 6.99 -13.72
N ALA A 335 -5.31 6.15 -13.58
CA ALA A 335 -6.49 6.40 -12.77
C ALA A 335 -6.90 5.11 -12.05
N ASN A 336 -7.50 5.28 -10.88
CA ASN A 336 -8.09 4.16 -10.15
C ASN A 336 -9.40 4.56 -9.50
N TYR A 337 -10.19 3.54 -9.26
CA TYR A 337 -11.44 3.62 -8.52
C TYR A 337 -11.48 2.47 -7.53
N SER A 338 -11.85 2.73 -6.29
CA SER A 338 -12.02 1.68 -5.29
C SER A 338 -13.24 1.95 -4.41
N THR A 339 -13.93 0.87 -4.03
CA THR A 339 -14.98 0.93 -3.02
C THR A 339 -14.34 0.86 -1.64
N SER A 340 -14.97 1.50 -0.64
CA SER A 340 -14.52 1.40 0.74
C SER A 340 -14.80 0.01 1.32
N TYR A 341 -13.86 -0.53 2.07
CA TYR A 341 -14.12 -1.74 2.87
C TYR A 341 -14.72 -1.42 4.25
N ALA A 342 -14.64 -0.17 4.67
CA ALA A 342 -15.21 0.28 5.93
C ALA A 342 -16.73 0.32 5.86
N MET A 343 -17.39 -0.16 6.91
CA MET A 343 -18.83 -0.04 7.03
C MET A 343 -19.19 1.38 7.47
N THR A 344 -19.57 2.19 6.51
CA THR A 344 -20.19 3.50 6.73
C THR A 344 -21.64 3.44 6.23
N THR A 345 -22.50 4.28 6.75
CA THR A 345 -23.93 4.36 6.34
C THR A 345 -24.06 4.67 4.84
N THR A 346 -23.05 5.29 4.26
CA THR A 346 -22.88 5.58 2.84
C THR A 346 -21.64 4.87 2.30
N ASN A 347 -21.79 4.17 1.17
CA ASN A 347 -20.63 3.60 0.48
C ASN A 347 -19.77 4.76 -0.06
N VAL A 348 -18.59 4.97 0.53
CA VAL A 348 -17.71 6.10 0.21
C VAL A 348 -16.68 5.63 -0.82
N PRO A 349 -16.84 5.96 -2.10
CA PRO A 349 -15.88 5.59 -3.12
C PRO A 349 -14.60 6.42 -3.00
N GLU A 350 -13.52 5.85 -3.50
CA GLU A 350 -12.23 6.49 -3.65
C GLU A 350 -11.87 6.59 -5.13
N PHE A 351 -11.52 7.78 -5.59
CA PHE A 351 -11.04 8.05 -6.93
C PHE A 351 -9.62 8.57 -6.87
N GLY A 352 -8.74 7.97 -7.65
CA GLY A 352 -7.36 8.41 -7.75
C GLY A 352 -6.95 8.72 -9.19
N ILE A 353 -6.15 9.77 -9.35
CA ILE A 353 -5.45 10.09 -10.59
C ILE A 353 -3.97 10.19 -10.27
N SER A 354 -3.13 9.59 -11.08
CA SER A 354 -1.70 9.61 -10.91
C SER A 354 -0.96 10.04 -12.16
N LEU A 355 0.12 10.77 -11.96
CA LEU A 355 1.09 11.18 -12.97
C LEU A 355 2.49 10.86 -12.47
N GLY A 356 3.38 10.39 -13.34
CA GLY A 356 4.74 10.14 -12.91
C GLY A 356 5.76 10.08 -14.02
N PHE A 357 7.02 10.10 -13.58
CA PHE A 357 8.19 10.09 -14.44
C PHE A 357 9.17 9.03 -13.99
N GLY A 358 9.72 8.29 -14.94
CA GLY A 358 10.86 7.41 -14.72
C GLY A 358 12.09 7.98 -15.39
N LEU A 359 13.08 8.36 -14.60
CA LEU A 359 14.31 8.99 -15.02
C LEU A 359 15.42 7.93 -15.06
N PRO A 360 15.80 7.40 -16.24
CA PRO A 360 16.87 6.41 -16.34
C PRO A 360 18.21 7.05 -16.00
N LEU A 361 19.02 6.37 -15.19
CA LEU A 361 20.36 6.83 -14.82
C LEU A 361 21.43 6.21 -15.73
N ARG A 362 22.28 5.37 -15.16
CA ARG A 362 23.42 4.78 -15.85
C ARG A 362 23.04 3.63 -16.78
N THR A 363 22.03 2.87 -16.40
CA THR A 363 21.47 1.79 -17.19
C THR A 363 19.97 2.00 -17.36
N VAL A 364 19.36 1.39 -18.34
CA VAL A 364 17.92 1.49 -18.59
C VAL A 364 17.09 0.94 -17.43
N ALA A 365 17.66 0.02 -16.65
CA ALA A 365 17.00 -0.60 -15.51
C ALA A 365 17.19 0.18 -14.20
N THR A 366 18.26 1.00 -14.06
CA THR A 366 18.47 1.87 -12.90
C THR A 366 17.72 3.17 -13.11
N MET A 367 16.68 3.42 -12.30
CA MET A 367 15.76 4.55 -12.49
C MET A 367 15.46 5.26 -11.18
N ILE A 368 15.30 6.57 -11.25
CA ILE A 368 14.58 7.32 -10.23
C ILE A 368 13.14 7.47 -10.72
N ASN A 369 12.18 6.97 -9.96
CA ASN A 369 10.77 7.13 -10.26
C ASN A 369 10.16 8.19 -9.34
N THR A 370 9.37 9.07 -9.91
CA THR A 370 8.61 10.08 -9.19
C THR A 370 7.15 9.97 -9.58
N THR A 371 6.26 9.98 -8.60
CA THR A 371 4.81 9.87 -8.80
C THR A 371 4.11 10.92 -7.98
N VAL A 372 3.16 11.60 -8.58
CA VAL A 372 2.19 12.47 -7.91
C VAL A 372 0.83 11.81 -8.04
N GLU A 373 0.19 11.53 -6.91
CA GLU A 373 -1.14 10.94 -6.83
C GLU A 373 -2.10 11.93 -6.18
N TYR A 374 -3.21 12.20 -6.82
CA TYR A 374 -4.34 12.87 -6.22
C TYR A 374 -5.43 11.84 -5.95
N VAL A 375 -5.88 11.76 -4.71
CA VAL A 375 -6.93 10.84 -4.26
C VAL A 375 -8.02 11.62 -3.57
N HIS A 376 -9.24 11.44 -4.07
CA HIS A 376 -10.45 11.94 -3.45
C HIS A 376 -11.21 10.78 -2.80
N ARG A 377 -11.54 10.93 -1.53
CA ARG A 377 -12.36 10.02 -0.74
C ARG A 377 -13.46 10.80 -0.06
N GLY A 378 -14.70 10.41 -0.26
CA GLY A 378 -15.82 11.08 0.37
C GLY A 378 -17.13 10.87 -0.37
N ALA A 379 -18.23 11.18 0.30
CA ALA A 379 -19.51 11.33 -0.35
C ALA A 379 -19.60 12.72 -1.00
N LEU A 380 -20.18 12.80 -2.18
CA LEU A 380 -20.44 14.06 -2.87
C LEU A 380 -21.59 14.86 -2.20
N ASP A 381 -22.23 14.28 -1.18
CA ASP A 381 -23.34 14.91 -0.47
C ASP A 381 -22.83 15.90 0.59
N GLN A 382 -23.53 17.01 0.70
CA GLN A 382 -23.23 18.09 1.64
C GLN A 382 -23.32 17.61 3.10
N GLY A 383 -22.20 17.75 3.83
CA GLY A 383 -22.11 17.45 5.26
C GLY A 383 -21.40 16.15 5.62
N ALA A 384 -21.09 15.28 4.66
CA ALA A 384 -20.26 14.11 4.91
C ALA A 384 -18.77 14.48 4.89
N LEU A 385 -17.95 13.71 5.65
CA LEU A 385 -16.51 13.88 5.65
C LEU A 385 -15.94 13.66 4.24
N SER A 386 -15.24 14.65 3.71
CA SER A 386 -14.53 14.61 2.43
C SER A 386 -13.03 14.72 2.69
N GLU A 387 -12.27 13.87 2.05
CA GLU A 387 -10.80 13.86 2.12
C GLU A 387 -10.19 14.00 0.72
N ASN A 388 -9.33 15.00 0.57
CA ASN A 388 -8.54 15.20 -0.63
C ASN A 388 -7.07 15.04 -0.27
N SER A 389 -6.42 14.08 -0.87
CA SER A 389 -5.02 13.76 -0.59
C SER A 389 -4.16 13.97 -1.82
N LEU A 390 -3.05 14.65 -1.66
CA LEU A 390 -1.99 14.77 -2.65
C LEU A 390 -0.76 14.06 -2.11
N ARG A 391 -0.32 13.00 -2.79
CA ARG A 391 0.84 12.21 -2.42
C ARG A 391 1.94 12.35 -3.46
N LEU A 392 3.12 12.72 -3.00
CA LEU A 392 4.36 12.67 -3.79
C LEU A 392 5.17 11.46 -3.34
N VAL A 393 5.43 10.52 -4.25
CA VAL A 393 6.26 9.35 -3.99
C VAL A 393 7.51 9.43 -4.83
N ILE A 394 8.67 9.20 -4.21
CA ILE A 394 9.96 9.15 -4.90
C ILE A 394 10.63 7.82 -4.58
N SER A 395 11.09 7.11 -5.59
CA SER A 395 11.86 5.88 -5.41
C SER A 395 13.15 5.86 -6.21
N ALA A 396 14.10 5.07 -5.70
CA ALA A 396 15.36 4.76 -6.36
C ALA A 396 15.44 3.25 -6.61
N ALA A 397 15.13 2.86 -7.85
CA ALA A 397 15.30 1.51 -8.33
C ALA A 397 16.71 1.36 -8.92
N ILE A 398 17.57 0.62 -8.23
CA ILE A 398 18.97 0.41 -8.59
C ILE A 398 19.12 -1.03 -9.11
N ALA A 399 19.59 -1.17 -10.34
CA ALA A 399 19.88 -2.45 -10.96
C ALA A 399 21.39 -2.55 -11.24
N GLU A 400 22.02 -3.54 -10.62
CA GLU A 400 23.45 -3.77 -10.70
C GLU A 400 23.74 -5.17 -11.23
N ASN A 401 24.74 -5.32 -12.09
CA ASN A 401 25.18 -6.64 -12.54
C ASN A 401 26.03 -7.30 -11.43
N TRP A 402 25.45 -8.30 -10.79
CA TRP A 402 26.13 -9.15 -9.83
C TRP A 402 26.52 -10.47 -10.51
N PHE A 403 27.45 -11.22 -9.92
CA PHE A 403 27.95 -12.50 -10.45
C PHE A 403 28.85 -12.40 -11.69
N PHE A 404 29.34 -11.23 -12.00
CA PHE A 404 30.34 -11.09 -13.05
C PHE A 404 31.71 -11.61 -12.53
N LYS A 405 32.16 -12.76 -13.04
CA LYS A 405 33.54 -13.21 -12.82
C LYS A 405 34.44 -12.22 -13.57
N ARG A 406 35.11 -11.30 -12.87
CA ARG A 406 36.22 -10.55 -13.47
C ARG A 406 37.24 -11.57 -13.91
N LYS A 407 37.55 -11.69 -15.20
CA LYS A 407 38.76 -12.31 -15.67
C LYS A 407 39.90 -11.44 -15.17
N LEU A 408 40.65 -11.95 -14.19
CA LEU A 408 41.96 -11.42 -13.80
C LEU A 408 42.95 -11.68 -14.93
#